data_1a677fc0ed7133b33b131eaddebce95d
#
_entry.id   1a677fc0ed7133b33b131eaddebce95d
#
_cell.length_a   1.000
_cell.length_b   1.000
_cell.length_c   1.000
_cell.angle_alpha   90.00
_cell.angle_beta   90.00
_cell.angle_gamma   90.00
#
_symmetry.space_group_name_H-M   'P 1'
#
loop_
_entity.id
_entity.type
_entity.pdbx_description
1 polymer ?
#
loop_
_entity_poly.entity_id
_entity_poly.type
_entity_poly.pdbx_seq_one_letter_code
_entity_poly.pdbx_strand_id
1 'polypeptide(L)'
;MPTVADILETPENRSGGLLVVTMPHTVPESTASRRAFLSDRSVNRGPVLERFCEWFSLWGMPLQRTRGKESAFERAFALALWPAREPTDAHGPQFVKAVAPQVPELLKILEARRPRLVIFLSAYLWQAVTAPDTEALTAAVCGKALDTGRRLSDTRLAAWVQKREKCVFLALPQPSKNTTDTVVRSWAAAIQRVFTAVKAVPDTAQDPLLTAAAQSLVLDPALSVRRIQSMLHVPPERAAALFDALKERVWSPDAAGNPCLLSKTPSQDL
;
A
#
# COMPACT_ATOMS: atom_id res chain seq x y z
N MET A 1 13.07 23.95 1.30
CA MET A 1 13.45 22.74 2.05
C MET A 1 12.43 21.65 1.73
N PRO A 2 12.80 20.39 1.49
CA PRO A 2 11.85 19.32 1.27
C PRO A 2 11.00 19.15 2.53
N THR A 3 9.73 19.39 2.41
CA THR A 3 8.79 19.24 3.51
C THR A 3 8.47 17.76 3.64
N VAL A 4 9.13 17.08 4.58
CA VAL A 4 8.56 15.86 5.11
C VAL A 4 7.25 16.29 5.76
N ALA A 5 6.13 15.74 5.32
CA ALA A 5 4.88 15.99 6.00
C ALA A 5 5.07 15.61 7.48
N ASP A 6 4.50 16.38 8.40
CA ASP A 6 4.65 16.21 9.85
C ASP A 6 4.00 14.91 10.33
N ILE A 7 4.49 13.77 9.81
CA ILE A 7 4.18 12.46 10.36
C ILE A 7 5.00 12.28 11.63
N LEU A 8 4.34 11.73 12.62
CA LEU A 8 4.98 11.39 13.88
C LEU A 8 6.20 10.49 13.62
N GLU A 9 7.37 10.98 13.97
CA GLU A 9 8.61 10.22 13.83
C GLU A 9 8.69 9.14 14.89
N THR A 10 8.87 7.91 14.47
CA THR A 10 9.01 6.73 15.32
C THR A 10 10.34 6.05 15.05
N PRO A 11 10.84 5.18 15.96
CA PRO A 11 12.00 4.36 15.65
C PRO A 11 11.82 3.54 14.36
N GLU A 12 10.59 3.05 14.11
CA GLU A 12 10.26 2.19 12.97
C GLU A 12 10.26 2.93 11.62
N ASN A 13 9.96 4.24 11.59
CA ASN A 13 9.91 5.02 10.33
C ASN A 13 11.09 5.97 10.15
N ARG A 14 11.92 6.20 11.18
CA ARG A 14 13.07 7.09 11.11
C ARG A 14 14.10 6.59 10.11
N SER A 15 14.39 5.29 10.12
CA SER A 15 15.31 4.65 9.19
C SER A 15 14.86 3.22 8.88
N GLY A 16 14.92 2.81 7.62
CA GLY A 16 14.54 1.46 7.20
C GLY A 16 13.02 1.20 7.20
N GLY A 17 12.19 2.24 7.32
CA GLY A 17 10.74 2.13 7.30
C GLY A 17 10.15 2.03 5.89
N LEU A 18 8.87 2.41 5.79
CA LEU A 18 8.06 2.45 4.58
C LEU A 18 7.77 3.90 4.25
N LEU A 19 8.22 4.39 3.08
CA LEU A 19 8.01 5.77 2.69
C LEU A 19 6.91 5.88 1.63
N VAL A 20 5.85 6.60 1.94
CA VAL A 20 4.81 6.95 0.96
C VAL A 20 5.15 8.31 0.36
N VAL A 21 5.18 8.37 -0.96
CA VAL A 21 5.47 9.60 -1.72
C VAL A 21 4.21 10.01 -2.48
N THR A 22 3.75 11.25 -2.26
CA THR A 22 2.55 11.79 -2.92
C THR A 22 2.71 13.26 -3.26
N MET A 23 1.80 13.80 -4.07
CA MET A 23 1.78 15.24 -4.40
C MET A 23 1.25 16.06 -3.23
N PRO A 24 1.74 17.30 -3.01
CA PRO A 24 1.31 18.17 -1.91
C PRO A 24 -0.19 18.43 -1.86
N HIS A 25 -0.83 18.65 -3.01
CA HIS A 25 -2.27 18.93 -3.11
C HIS A 25 -3.17 17.75 -2.67
N THR A 26 -2.60 16.57 -2.47
CA THR A 26 -3.34 15.40 -1.99
C THR A 26 -3.48 15.34 -0.47
N VAL A 27 -2.77 16.21 0.24
CA VAL A 27 -2.77 16.29 1.70
C VAL A 27 -3.38 17.63 2.13
N PRO A 28 -4.40 17.64 2.98
CA PRO A 28 -4.98 18.88 3.49
C PRO A 28 -3.95 19.71 4.25
N GLU A 29 -3.97 21.03 4.06
CA GLU A 29 -3.07 21.95 4.77
C GLU A 29 -3.16 21.83 6.31
N SER A 30 -4.35 21.54 6.83
CA SER A 30 -4.56 21.31 8.27
C SER A 30 -3.83 20.08 8.81
N THR A 31 -3.40 19.15 7.93
CA THR A 31 -2.67 17.94 8.31
C THR A 31 -1.17 18.24 8.51
N ALA A 32 -0.63 19.25 7.84
CA ALA A 32 0.78 19.61 7.91
C ALA A 32 1.23 20.13 9.29
N SER A 33 0.30 20.53 10.15
CA SER A 33 0.62 21.07 11.48
C SER A 33 0.45 20.08 12.63
N ARG A 34 -0.04 18.85 12.36
CA ARG A 34 -0.28 17.88 13.41
C ARG A 34 0.48 16.57 13.13
N ARG A 35 1.46 16.28 13.97
CA ARG A 35 2.16 15.00 13.95
C ARG A 35 1.19 13.87 14.19
N ALA A 36 0.92 13.07 13.15
CA ALA A 36 0.01 11.94 13.20
C ALA A 36 0.54 10.79 12.35
N PHE A 37 0.08 9.58 12.63
CA PHE A 37 0.38 8.44 11.76
C PHE A 37 -0.37 8.55 10.43
N LEU A 38 0.18 7.95 9.38
CA LEU A 38 -0.46 7.92 8.07
C LEU A 38 -1.89 7.38 8.13
N SER A 39 -2.13 6.39 8.98
CA SER A 39 -3.42 5.73 9.17
C SER A 39 -4.41 6.50 10.06
N ASP A 40 -4.00 7.55 10.74
CA ASP A 40 -4.86 8.29 11.68
C ASP A 40 -5.98 9.04 10.95
N ARG A 41 -7.21 8.52 11.08
CA ARG A 41 -8.42 9.09 10.49
C ARG A 41 -8.77 10.48 11.00
N SER A 42 -8.38 10.81 12.21
CA SER A 42 -8.71 12.11 12.82
C SER A 42 -7.96 13.27 12.17
N VAL A 43 -6.85 12.97 11.52
CA VAL A 43 -5.94 13.97 10.93
C VAL A 43 -5.85 13.81 9.42
N ASN A 44 -5.70 12.59 8.91
CA ASN A 44 -5.52 12.31 7.49
C ASN A 44 -6.88 12.14 6.79
N ARG A 45 -7.65 13.22 6.68
CA ARG A 45 -8.98 13.23 6.03
C ARG A 45 -8.93 13.51 4.54
N GLY A 46 -7.76 13.62 3.95
CA GLY A 46 -7.62 13.82 2.50
C GLY A 46 -8.11 12.59 1.73
N PRO A 47 -8.94 12.78 0.68
CA PRO A 47 -9.58 11.67 -0.02
C PRO A 47 -8.59 10.66 -0.61
N VAL A 48 -7.40 11.12 -0.99
CA VAL A 48 -6.33 10.26 -1.54
C VAL A 48 -5.74 9.36 -0.46
N LEU A 49 -5.33 9.93 0.68
CA LEU A 49 -4.73 9.15 1.76
C LEU A 49 -5.75 8.25 2.46
N GLU A 50 -6.97 8.71 2.62
CA GLU A 50 -8.05 7.90 3.17
C GLU A 50 -8.29 6.67 2.29
N ARG A 51 -8.45 6.88 0.98
CA ARG A 51 -8.64 5.80 0.01
C ARG A 51 -7.44 4.86 -0.05
N PHE A 52 -6.21 5.40 0.03
CA PHE A 52 -5.01 4.58 0.12
C PHE A 52 -5.01 3.67 1.36
N CYS A 53 -5.38 4.20 2.53
CA CYS A 53 -5.48 3.40 3.74
C CYS A 53 -6.57 2.31 3.66
N GLU A 54 -7.69 2.58 2.95
CA GLU A 54 -8.72 1.56 2.70
C GLU A 54 -8.21 0.40 1.86
N TRP A 55 -7.30 0.65 0.91
CA TRP A 55 -6.71 -0.40 0.08
C TRP A 55 -6.00 -1.48 0.90
N PHE A 56 -5.43 -1.13 2.06
CA PHE A 56 -4.82 -2.13 2.95
C PHE A 56 -5.80 -3.19 3.41
N SER A 57 -7.05 -2.82 3.69
CA SER A 57 -8.10 -3.80 4.02
C SER A 57 -8.40 -4.70 2.81
N LEU A 58 -8.45 -4.12 1.60
CA LEU A 58 -8.66 -4.89 0.37
C LEU A 58 -7.50 -5.83 0.03
N TRP A 59 -6.30 -5.55 0.54
CA TRP A 59 -5.11 -6.41 0.42
C TRP A 59 -4.97 -7.43 1.56
N GLY A 60 -5.92 -7.50 2.50
CA GLY A 60 -5.84 -8.39 3.66
C GLY A 60 -4.82 -7.94 4.72
N MET A 61 -4.47 -6.66 4.74
CA MET A 61 -3.55 -6.04 5.70
C MET A 61 -4.21 -4.84 6.40
N PRO A 62 -5.33 -5.02 7.11
CA PRO A 62 -6.11 -3.92 7.66
C PRO A 62 -5.28 -3.07 8.63
N LEU A 63 -5.44 -1.76 8.53
CA LEU A 63 -4.87 -0.78 9.44
C LEU A 63 -5.85 -0.51 10.59
N GLN A 64 -5.34 -0.31 11.81
CA GLN A 64 -6.16 0.00 12.99
C GLN A 64 -6.85 1.37 12.86
N ARG A 65 -6.18 2.32 12.23
CA ARG A 65 -6.70 3.66 11.92
C ARG A 65 -7.22 4.43 13.14
N THR A 66 -6.84 4.04 14.33
CA THR A 66 -7.27 4.64 15.60
C THR A 66 -6.04 5.17 16.32
N ARG A 67 -6.06 6.44 16.66
CA ARG A 67 -4.99 7.11 17.39
C ARG A 67 -4.70 6.40 18.72
N GLY A 68 -3.41 6.13 18.97
CA GLY A 68 -2.95 5.47 20.18
C GLY A 68 -3.11 3.95 20.18
N LYS A 69 -3.54 3.35 19.05
CA LYS A 69 -3.64 1.90 18.85
C LYS A 69 -2.87 1.41 17.64
N GLU A 70 -1.96 2.23 17.15
CA GLU A 70 -1.18 1.93 15.94
C GLU A 70 -0.27 0.73 16.17
N SER A 71 -0.33 -0.22 15.25
CA SER A 71 0.56 -1.38 15.21
C SER A 71 2.00 -0.96 14.86
N ALA A 72 2.98 -1.81 15.11
CA ALA A 72 4.35 -1.58 14.66
C ALA A 72 4.43 -1.41 13.13
N PHE A 73 3.56 -2.09 12.39
CA PHE A 73 3.42 -1.94 10.95
C PHE A 73 2.98 -0.51 10.57
N GLU A 74 1.96 0.05 11.24
CA GLU A 74 1.48 1.42 10.97
C GLU A 74 2.51 2.47 11.36
N ARG A 75 3.25 2.25 12.44
CA ARG A 75 4.35 3.14 12.87
C ARG A 75 5.55 3.14 11.92
N ALA A 76 5.68 2.11 11.07
CA ALA A 76 6.76 2.04 10.09
C ALA A 76 6.56 2.99 8.90
N PHE A 77 5.36 3.54 8.69
CA PHE A 77 5.09 4.46 7.58
C PHE A 77 5.59 5.88 7.86
N ALA A 78 6.24 6.45 6.86
CA ALA A 78 6.51 7.88 6.74
C ALA A 78 5.84 8.41 5.47
N LEU A 79 5.51 9.70 5.45
CA LEU A 79 4.94 10.39 4.29
C LEU A 79 5.92 11.46 3.81
N ALA A 80 6.25 11.45 2.53
CA ALA A 80 6.96 12.53 1.88
C ALA A 80 6.06 13.19 0.84
N LEU A 81 5.98 14.49 0.90
CA LEU A 81 5.35 15.27 -0.15
C LEU A 81 6.38 15.49 -1.26
N TRP A 82 5.97 15.27 -2.51
CA TRP A 82 6.80 15.61 -3.65
C TRP A 82 7.15 17.11 -3.56
N PRO A 83 8.42 17.48 -3.71
CA PRO A 83 8.86 18.86 -3.51
C PRO A 83 8.46 19.77 -4.67
N ALA A 84 7.20 19.70 -5.10
CA ALA A 84 6.67 20.56 -6.15
C ALA A 84 6.65 22.02 -5.70
N ARG A 85 7.22 22.90 -6.52
CA ARG A 85 7.21 24.35 -6.25
C ARG A 85 5.91 24.99 -6.69
N GLU A 86 5.28 24.46 -7.73
CA GLU A 86 4.01 24.95 -8.28
C GLU A 86 3.11 23.78 -8.70
N PRO A 87 1.78 23.93 -8.60
CA PRO A 87 0.85 23.00 -9.22
C PRO A 87 1.11 22.93 -10.73
N THR A 88 1.08 21.75 -11.31
CA THR A 88 1.21 21.60 -12.76
C THR A 88 -0.06 20.95 -13.31
N ASP A 89 -0.61 21.53 -14.36
CA ASP A 89 -1.72 20.95 -15.14
C ASP A 89 -1.23 19.94 -16.18
N ALA A 90 0.08 19.70 -16.22
CA ALA A 90 0.67 18.73 -17.14
C ALA A 90 0.21 17.30 -16.84
N HIS A 91 0.03 16.52 -17.90
CA HIS A 91 -0.38 15.12 -17.82
C HIS A 91 0.63 14.21 -18.57
N GLY A 92 0.66 12.94 -18.18
CA GLY A 92 1.48 11.94 -18.88
C GLY A 92 2.97 12.28 -18.91
N PRO A 93 3.65 12.15 -20.06
CA PRO A 93 5.09 12.42 -20.19
C PRO A 93 5.48 13.87 -19.88
N GLN A 94 4.59 14.83 -20.10
CA GLN A 94 4.84 16.23 -19.77
C GLN A 94 4.89 16.45 -18.25
N PHE A 95 4.02 15.76 -17.52
CA PHE A 95 4.08 15.75 -16.05
C PHE A 95 5.40 15.20 -15.54
N VAL A 96 5.88 14.08 -16.09
CA VAL A 96 7.17 13.48 -15.72
C VAL A 96 8.30 14.50 -15.92
N LYS A 97 8.35 15.19 -17.07
CA LYS A 97 9.35 16.23 -17.35
C LYS A 97 9.24 17.42 -16.37
N ALA A 98 8.03 17.82 -16.02
CA ALA A 98 7.80 18.95 -15.11
C ALA A 98 8.26 18.65 -13.67
N VAL A 99 8.14 17.40 -13.21
CA VAL A 99 8.50 17.01 -11.85
C VAL A 99 9.92 16.45 -11.70
N ALA A 100 10.56 16.01 -12.78
CA ALA A 100 11.91 15.47 -12.76
C ALA A 100 12.97 16.39 -12.13
N PRO A 101 12.95 17.72 -12.32
CA PRO A 101 13.91 18.63 -11.69
C PRO A 101 13.88 18.62 -10.16
N GLN A 102 12.80 18.15 -9.53
CA GLN A 102 12.68 18.05 -8.08
C GLN A 102 13.16 16.71 -7.49
N VAL A 103 13.50 15.73 -8.34
CA VAL A 103 14.01 14.43 -7.90
C VAL A 103 15.19 14.55 -6.92
N PRO A 104 16.20 15.41 -7.11
CA PRO A 104 17.29 15.54 -6.15
C PRO A 104 16.84 15.87 -4.72
N GLU A 105 15.78 16.66 -4.57
CA GLU A 105 15.24 16.99 -3.24
C GLU A 105 14.54 15.80 -2.59
N LEU A 106 13.81 14.99 -3.36
CA LEU A 106 13.26 13.71 -2.87
C LEU A 106 14.39 12.75 -2.46
N LEU A 107 15.44 12.67 -3.25
CA LEU A 107 16.57 11.77 -2.97
C LEU A 107 17.26 12.09 -1.65
N LYS A 108 17.33 13.36 -1.21
CA LYS A 108 17.81 13.73 0.13
C LYS A 108 16.96 13.08 1.25
N ILE A 109 15.63 13.02 1.05
CA ILE A 109 14.73 12.34 2.00
C ILE A 109 14.99 10.83 2.00
N LEU A 110 15.14 10.23 0.82
CA LEU A 110 15.44 8.79 0.69
C LEU A 110 16.79 8.43 1.33
N GLU A 111 17.81 9.26 1.13
CA GLU A 111 19.13 9.08 1.73
C GLU A 111 19.08 9.15 3.26
N ALA A 112 18.40 10.15 3.80
CA ALA A 112 18.26 10.34 5.25
C ALA A 112 17.47 9.22 5.91
N ARG A 113 16.39 8.74 5.28
CA ARG A 113 15.48 7.75 5.86
C ARG A 113 15.82 6.31 5.50
N ARG A 114 16.54 6.06 4.40
CA ARG A 114 16.93 4.72 3.91
C ARG A 114 15.76 3.73 3.94
N PRO A 115 14.60 4.07 3.33
CA PRO A 115 13.43 3.21 3.39
C PRO A 115 13.69 1.89 2.68
N ARG A 116 13.17 0.79 3.22
CA ARG A 116 13.18 -0.52 2.54
C ARG A 116 12.11 -0.64 1.46
N LEU A 117 11.05 0.17 1.55
CA LEU A 117 10.00 0.27 0.52
C LEU A 117 9.63 1.74 0.32
N VAL A 118 9.60 2.17 -0.93
CA VAL A 118 9.08 3.48 -1.34
C VAL A 118 7.81 3.26 -2.16
N ILE A 119 6.71 3.81 -1.71
CA ILE A 119 5.39 3.70 -2.34
C ILE A 119 5.06 5.03 -3.00
N PHE A 120 5.04 5.08 -4.32
CA PHE A 120 4.64 6.26 -5.07
C PHE A 120 3.13 6.18 -5.35
N LEU A 121 2.37 7.18 -4.89
CA LEU A 121 0.93 7.31 -5.17
C LEU A 121 0.69 8.03 -6.51
N SER A 122 1.53 7.77 -7.47
CA SER A 122 1.40 8.04 -8.90
C SER A 122 2.51 7.33 -9.65
N ALA A 123 2.17 6.60 -10.70
CA ALA A 123 3.17 5.96 -11.57
C ALA A 123 4.10 7.00 -12.21
N TYR A 124 3.64 8.21 -12.45
CA TYR A 124 4.45 9.28 -13.04
C TYR A 124 5.55 9.78 -12.10
N LEU A 125 5.32 9.79 -10.77
CA LEU A 125 6.36 10.12 -9.80
C LEU A 125 7.49 9.08 -9.81
N TRP A 126 7.13 7.80 -9.88
CA TRP A 126 8.09 6.71 -10.06
C TRP A 126 8.87 6.85 -11.37
N GLN A 127 8.16 7.13 -12.49
CA GLN A 127 8.81 7.36 -13.79
C GLN A 127 9.79 8.53 -13.75
N ALA A 128 9.48 9.61 -13.05
CA ALA A 128 10.38 10.74 -12.88
C ALA A 128 11.66 10.36 -12.13
N VAL A 129 11.56 9.51 -11.11
CA VAL A 129 12.71 9.04 -10.31
C VAL A 129 13.57 8.05 -11.10
N THR A 130 12.95 7.27 -11.99
CA THR A 130 13.62 6.23 -12.78
C THR A 130 13.90 6.62 -14.24
N ALA A 131 13.68 7.89 -14.58
CA ALA A 131 13.98 8.39 -15.92
C ALA A 131 15.49 8.34 -16.20
N PRO A 132 15.92 8.18 -17.46
CA PRO A 132 17.34 8.13 -17.82
C PRO A 132 18.16 9.28 -17.22
N ASP A 133 17.60 10.49 -17.20
CA ASP A 133 18.27 11.70 -16.71
C ASP A 133 18.45 11.73 -15.19
N THR A 134 17.63 10.97 -14.44
CA THR A 134 17.65 10.90 -12.98
C THR A 134 18.19 9.59 -12.43
N GLU A 135 18.30 8.54 -13.27
CA GLU A 135 18.66 7.20 -12.84
C GLU A 135 20.03 7.14 -12.16
N ALA A 136 21.01 7.87 -12.65
CA ALA A 136 22.34 7.91 -12.03
C ALA A 136 22.30 8.44 -10.60
N LEU A 137 21.52 9.51 -10.34
CA LEU A 137 21.31 10.08 -9.00
C LEU A 137 20.53 9.11 -8.11
N THR A 138 19.49 8.50 -8.66
CA THR A 138 18.68 7.53 -7.95
C THR A 138 19.49 6.29 -7.57
N ALA A 139 20.34 5.80 -8.46
CA ALA A 139 21.21 4.66 -8.19
C ALA A 139 22.25 4.95 -7.10
N ALA A 140 22.76 6.17 -7.00
CA ALA A 140 23.68 6.57 -5.93
C ALA A 140 23.04 6.41 -4.54
N VAL A 141 21.78 6.78 -4.39
CA VAL A 141 21.04 6.74 -3.13
C VAL A 141 20.40 5.37 -2.87
N CYS A 142 19.63 4.86 -3.83
CA CYS A 142 18.79 3.66 -3.71
C CYS A 142 19.47 2.38 -4.19
N GLY A 143 20.69 2.46 -4.71
CA GLY A 143 21.35 1.36 -5.40
C GLY A 143 20.84 1.19 -6.84
N LYS A 144 21.55 0.40 -7.63
CA LYS A 144 21.20 0.11 -9.03
C LYS A 144 19.85 -0.63 -9.09
N ALA A 145 19.11 -0.40 -10.17
CA ALA A 145 17.94 -1.20 -10.47
C ALA A 145 18.36 -2.66 -10.78
N LEU A 146 17.69 -3.61 -10.15
CA LEU A 146 17.89 -5.05 -10.35
C LEU A 146 16.94 -5.62 -11.42
N ASP A 147 15.91 -4.85 -11.78
CA ASP A 147 14.99 -5.16 -12.87
C ASP A 147 14.46 -3.84 -13.50
N THR A 148 13.80 -3.95 -14.64
CA THR A 148 13.22 -2.81 -15.36
C THR A 148 11.89 -2.33 -14.79
N GLY A 149 11.45 -2.94 -13.69
CA GLY A 149 10.11 -2.76 -13.16
C GLY A 149 9.11 -3.74 -13.77
N ARG A 150 8.34 -4.38 -12.90
CA ARG A 150 7.32 -5.38 -13.28
C ARG A 150 5.94 -4.87 -12.96
N ARG A 151 5.04 -5.02 -13.89
CA ARG A 151 3.62 -4.79 -13.72
C ARG A 151 3.01 -5.84 -12.78
N LEU A 152 2.15 -5.44 -11.85
CA LEU A 152 1.55 -6.35 -10.87
C LEU A 152 0.28 -7.04 -11.38
N SER A 153 -0.38 -6.45 -12.38
CA SER A 153 -1.57 -7.03 -13.01
C SER A 153 -1.75 -6.50 -14.44
N ASP A 154 -2.54 -7.19 -15.23
CA ASP A 154 -2.86 -6.81 -16.62
C ASP A 154 -4.03 -5.81 -16.71
N THR A 155 -4.50 -5.28 -15.60
CA THR A 155 -5.56 -4.27 -15.59
C THR A 155 -5.11 -2.95 -16.22
N ARG A 156 -6.04 -2.18 -16.78
CA ARG A 156 -5.74 -0.87 -17.40
C ARG A 156 -5.00 0.08 -16.43
N LEU A 157 -5.38 0.06 -15.16
CA LEU A 157 -4.69 0.80 -14.11
C LEU A 157 -3.57 -0.08 -13.55
N ALA A 158 -2.35 0.19 -13.95
CA ALA A 158 -1.20 -0.64 -13.58
C ALA A 158 -0.56 -0.17 -12.28
N ALA A 159 -0.34 -1.13 -11.38
CA ALA A 159 0.64 -1.01 -10.32
C ALA A 159 1.96 -1.65 -10.78
N TRP A 160 3.09 -1.08 -10.36
CA TRP A 160 4.43 -1.52 -10.76
C TRP A 160 5.29 -1.76 -9.54
N VAL A 161 6.18 -2.74 -9.63
CA VAL A 161 7.23 -2.98 -8.63
C VAL A 161 8.58 -3.04 -9.32
N GLN A 162 9.56 -2.35 -8.76
CA GLN A 162 10.95 -2.38 -9.19
C GLN A 162 11.84 -2.66 -7.99
N LYS A 163 12.69 -3.68 -8.12
CA LYS A 163 13.70 -3.99 -7.11
C LYS A 163 14.96 -3.17 -7.37
N ARG A 164 15.52 -2.62 -6.32
CA ARG A 164 16.83 -1.97 -6.33
C ARG A 164 17.73 -2.62 -5.26
N GLU A 165 19.02 -2.37 -5.30
CA GLU A 165 19.97 -2.98 -4.36
C GLU A 165 19.67 -2.66 -2.90
N LYS A 166 19.17 -1.45 -2.60
CA LYS A 166 18.95 -0.98 -1.21
C LYS A 166 17.48 -0.88 -0.80
N CYS A 167 16.54 -0.90 -1.74
CA CYS A 167 15.11 -0.75 -1.47
C CYS A 167 14.24 -1.36 -2.58
N VAL A 168 12.94 -1.34 -2.36
CA VAL A 168 11.94 -1.69 -3.38
C VAL A 168 11.11 -0.45 -3.69
N PHE A 169 10.85 -0.19 -4.97
CA PHE A 169 9.89 0.81 -5.42
C PHE A 169 8.57 0.14 -5.77
N LEU A 170 7.48 0.66 -5.23
CA LEU A 170 6.12 0.27 -5.54
C LEU A 170 5.39 1.51 -6.07
N ALA A 171 5.04 1.51 -7.35
CA ALA A 171 4.26 2.59 -7.95
C ALA A 171 2.81 2.15 -8.10
N LEU A 172 1.91 2.91 -7.49
CA LEU A 172 0.48 2.71 -7.54
C LEU A 172 -0.16 3.84 -8.34
N PRO A 173 -1.31 3.63 -9.00
CA PRO A 173 -2.08 4.76 -9.49
C PRO A 173 -2.51 5.64 -8.31
N GLN A 174 -2.77 6.91 -8.58
CA GLN A 174 -3.29 7.80 -7.54
C GLN A 174 -4.62 7.26 -7.00
N PRO A 175 -4.74 7.07 -5.68
CA PRO A 175 -5.97 6.61 -5.07
C PRO A 175 -7.12 7.57 -5.38
N SER A 176 -8.15 7.06 -6.03
CA SER A 176 -9.31 7.84 -6.45
C SER A 176 -10.57 6.97 -6.46
N LYS A 177 -11.74 7.62 -6.59
CA LYS A 177 -13.02 6.92 -6.77
C LYS A 177 -13.06 6.09 -8.07
N ASN A 178 -12.25 6.47 -9.06
CA ASN A 178 -12.18 5.75 -10.34
C ASN A 178 -11.39 4.44 -10.27
N THR A 179 -10.61 4.23 -9.19
CA THR A 179 -9.91 2.97 -8.95
C THR A 179 -10.84 2.05 -8.16
N THR A 180 -11.51 1.14 -8.85
CA THR A 180 -12.51 0.25 -8.25
C THR A 180 -11.86 -0.76 -7.30
N ASP A 181 -12.61 -1.24 -6.32
CA ASP A 181 -12.16 -2.25 -5.36
C ASP A 181 -11.70 -3.55 -6.04
N THR A 182 -12.39 -3.95 -7.13
CA THR A 182 -12.01 -5.12 -7.93
C THR A 182 -10.59 -5.00 -8.47
N VAL A 183 -10.23 -3.83 -9.01
CA VAL A 183 -8.88 -3.57 -9.51
C VAL A 183 -7.87 -3.60 -8.35
N VAL A 184 -8.17 -2.96 -7.23
CA VAL A 184 -7.29 -2.94 -6.05
C VAL A 184 -7.07 -4.35 -5.50
N ARG A 185 -8.12 -5.16 -5.40
CA ARG A 185 -8.03 -6.57 -4.97
C ARG A 185 -7.19 -7.42 -5.92
N SER A 186 -7.21 -7.14 -7.23
CA SER A 186 -6.38 -7.89 -8.18
C SER A 186 -4.89 -7.78 -7.93
N TRP A 187 -4.43 -6.73 -7.23
CA TRP A 187 -3.03 -6.55 -6.84
C TRP A 187 -2.68 -7.23 -5.50
N ALA A 188 -3.68 -7.65 -4.71
CA ALA A 188 -3.51 -8.03 -3.31
C ALA A 188 -2.38 -9.04 -3.09
N ALA A 189 -2.39 -10.17 -3.81
CA ALA A 189 -1.37 -11.21 -3.66
C ALA A 189 0.04 -10.72 -4.04
N ALA A 190 0.16 -9.85 -5.03
CA ALA A 190 1.44 -9.28 -5.44
C ALA A 190 1.93 -8.22 -4.44
N ILE A 191 1.04 -7.38 -3.93
CA ILE A 191 1.32 -6.38 -2.90
C ILE A 191 1.79 -7.07 -1.61
N GLN A 192 1.09 -8.10 -1.14
CA GLN A 192 1.52 -8.86 0.04
C GLN A 192 2.91 -9.47 -0.12
N ARG A 193 3.22 -10.02 -1.30
CA ARG A 193 4.59 -10.52 -1.58
C ARG A 193 5.64 -9.42 -1.48
N VAL A 194 5.33 -8.21 -1.95
CA VAL A 194 6.24 -7.06 -1.81
C VAL A 194 6.46 -6.73 -0.33
N PHE A 195 5.40 -6.59 0.46
CA PHE A 195 5.50 -6.29 1.89
C PHE A 195 6.23 -7.41 2.66
N THR A 196 5.97 -8.67 2.34
CA THR A 196 6.69 -9.82 2.91
C THR A 196 8.19 -9.77 2.57
N ALA A 197 8.52 -9.50 1.31
CA ALA A 197 9.92 -9.43 0.87
C ALA A 197 10.72 -8.33 1.58
N VAL A 198 10.07 -7.22 1.95
CA VAL A 198 10.67 -6.14 2.74
C VAL A 198 10.45 -6.30 4.25
N LYS A 199 9.99 -7.46 4.71
CA LYS A 199 9.71 -7.77 6.12
C LYS A 199 8.81 -6.72 6.80
N ALA A 200 7.75 -6.34 6.13
CA ALA A 200 6.82 -5.31 6.56
C ALA A 200 5.36 -5.81 6.42
N VAL A 201 5.08 -6.96 7.01
CA VAL A 201 3.73 -7.53 7.05
C VAL A 201 3.17 -7.29 8.45
N PRO A 202 1.93 -6.79 8.60
CA PRO A 202 1.30 -6.69 9.90
C PRO A 202 1.04 -8.08 10.50
N ASP A 203 1.08 -8.20 11.82
CA ASP A 203 0.81 -9.46 12.52
C ASP A 203 -0.59 -10.01 12.20
N THR A 204 -1.49 -9.12 11.82
CA THR A 204 -2.87 -9.43 11.41
C THR A 204 -3.03 -9.67 9.92
N ALA A 205 -1.92 -9.74 9.16
CA ALA A 205 -2.01 -9.96 7.71
C ALA A 205 -2.68 -11.29 7.40
N GLN A 206 -3.66 -11.22 6.54
CA GLN A 206 -4.42 -12.38 6.11
C GLN A 206 -4.19 -12.63 4.62
N ASP A 207 -4.38 -13.88 4.20
CA ASP A 207 -4.44 -14.20 2.78
C ASP A 207 -5.58 -13.37 2.12
N PRO A 208 -5.27 -12.50 1.14
CA PRO A 208 -6.28 -11.64 0.53
C PRO A 208 -7.37 -12.43 -0.20
N LEU A 209 -7.03 -13.61 -0.70
CA LEU A 209 -8.01 -14.51 -1.31
C LEU A 209 -8.92 -15.13 -0.24
N LEU A 210 -8.39 -15.38 0.95
CA LEU A 210 -9.19 -15.84 2.08
C LEU A 210 -10.17 -14.76 2.55
N THR A 211 -9.71 -13.49 2.61
CA THR A 211 -10.59 -12.36 2.94
C THR A 211 -11.71 -12.19 1.90
N ALA A 212 -11.38 -12.29 0.60
CA ALA A 212 -12.37 -12.22 -0.47
C ALA A 212 -13.36 -13.39 -0.43
N ALA A 213 -12.87 -14.60 -0.14
CA ALA A 213 -13.72 -15.79 0.03
C ALA A 213 -14.64 -15.65 1.26
N ALA A 214 -14.14 -15.07 2.37
CA ALA A 214 -14.94 -14.81 3.56
C ALA A 214 -16.06 -13.79 3.34
N GLN A 215 -15.78 -12.73 2.58
CA GLN A 215 -16.81 -11.76 2.17
C GLN A 215 -17.93 -12.43 1.39
N SER A 216 -17.55 -13.37 0.52
CA SER A 216 -18.53 -14.13 -0.26
C SER A 216 -19.34 -15.10 0.61
N LEU A 217 -18.73 -15.66 1.65
CA LEU A 217 -19.43 -16.55 2.60
C LEU A 217 -20.49 -15.78 3.43
N VAL A 218 -20.21 -14.53 3.80
CA VAL A 218 -21.19 -13.68 4.52
C VAL A 218 -22.40 -13.36 3.64
N LEU A 219 -22.18 -13.18 2.33
CA LEU A 219 -23.25 -12.89 1.37
C LEU A 219 -24.00 -14.15 0.92
N ASP A 220 -23.35 -15.29 0.97
CA ASP A 220 -23.90 -16.58 0.53
C ASP A 220 -23.41 -17.72 1.42
N PRO A 221 -24.20 -18.10 2.43
CA PRO A 221 -23.86 -19.19 3.34
C PRO A 221 -23.70 -20.57 2.65
N ALA A 222 -24.21 -20.72 1.42
CA ALA A 222 -24.08 -21.93 0.62
C ALA A 222 -22.80 -21.95 -0.24
N LEU A 223 -21.79 -21.18 0.14
CA LEU A 223 -20.52 -21.11 -0.56
C LEU A 223 -19.87 -22.50 -0.71
N SER A 224 -19.43 -22.83 -1.91
CA SER A 224 -18.77 -24.08 -2.25
C SER A 224 -17.40 -23.84 -2.87
N VAL A 225 -16.53 -24.87 -2.88
CA VAL A 225 -15.21 -24.82 -3.54
C VAL A 225 -15.33 -24.36 -4.99
N ARG A 226 -16.32 -24.91 -5.74
CA ARG A 226 -16.55 -24.54 -7.14
C ARG A 226 -16.91 -23.06 -7.29
N ARG A 227 -17.66 -22.50 -6.34
CA ARG A 227 -18.04 -21.09 -6.35
C ARG A 227 -16.87 -20.18 -6.04
N ILE A 228 -16.02 -20.54 -5.06
CA ILE A 228 -14.76 -19.85 -4.78
C ILE A 228 -13.85 -19.85 -6.00
N GLN A 229 -13.70 -21.01 -6.66
CA GLN A 229 -12.91 -21.14 -7.87
C GLN A 229 -13.39 -20.19 -8.97
N SER A 230 -14.69 -20.16 -9.24
CA SER A 230 -15.29 -19.30 -10.27
C SER A 230 -15.17 -17.82 -9.96
N MET A 231 -15.41 -17.41 -8.70
CA MET A 231 -15.41 -16.00 -8.29
C MET A 231 -14.00 -15.40 -8.18
N LEU A 232 -13.06 -16.18 -7.68
CA LEU A 232 -11.69 -15.72 -7.44
C LEU A 232 -10.72 -16.05 -8.58
N HIS A 233 -11.20 -16.77 -9.60
CA HIS A 233 -10.39 -17.25 -10.73
C HIS A 233 -9.12 -17.98 -10.30
N VAL A 234 -9.24 -18.83 -9.28
CA VAL A 234 -8.12 -19.62 -8.73
C VAL A 234 -8.19 -21.08 -9.16
N PRO A 235 -7.05 -21.81 -9.18
CA PRO A 235 -7.04 -23.26 -9.42
C PRO A 235 -7.88 -24.04 -8.39
N PRO A 236 -8.41 -25.22 -8.74
CA PRO A 236 -9.26 -26.05 -7.86
C PRO A 236 -8.62 -26.34 -6.50
N GLU A 237 -7.34 -26.68 -6.48
CA GLU A 237 -6.60 -26.97 -5.25
C GLU A 237 -6.54 -25.76 -4.32
N ARG A 238 -6.36 -24.55 -4.90
CA ARG A 238 -6.33 -23.30 -4.15
C ARG A 238 -7.72 -22.95 -3.62
N ALA A 239 -8.78 -23.19 -4.40
CA ALA A 239 -10.14 -22.97 -3.98
C ALA A 239 -10.52 -23.91 -2.81
N ALA A 240 -10.09 -25.18 -2.85
CA ALA A 240 -10.27 -26.15 -1.78
C ALA A 240 -9.55 -25.70 -0.49
N ALA A 241 -8.28 -25.31 -0.58
CA ALA A 241 -7.51 -24.81 0.55
C ALA A 241 -8.14 -23.55 1.20
N LEU A 242 -8.68 -22.63 0.40
CA LEU A 242 -9.40 -21.46 0.89
C LEU A 242 -10.70 -21.85 1.59
N PHE A 243 -11.45 -22.81 1.04
CA PHE A 243 -12.69 -23.29 1.62
C PHE A 243 -12.47 -23.99 2.96
N ASP A 244 -11.43 -24.82 3.06
CA ASP A 244 -11.06 -25.50 4.31
C ASP A 244 -10.60 -24.47 5.36
N ALA A 245 -9.78 -23.49 4.98
CA ALA A 245 -9.37 -22.40 5.87
C ALA A 245 -10.54 -21.54 6.35
N LEU A 246 -11.60 -21.40 5.55
CA LEU A 246 -12.83 -20.72 5.98
C LEU A 246 -13.60 -21.51 7.03
N LYS A 247 -13.68 -22.85 6.89
CA LYS A 247 -14.37 -23.73 7.84
C LYS A 247 -13.69 -23.79 9.21
N GLU A 248 -12.36 -23.65 9.25
CA GLU A 248 -11.58 -23.67 10.49
C GLU A 248 -11.67 -22.37 11.32
N ARG A 249 -12.35 -21.36 10.79
CA ARG A 249 -12.37 -20.02 11.37
C ARG A 249 -13.79 -19.52 11.59
N VAL A 250 -14.01 -18.84 12.70
CA VAL A 250 -15.29 -18.18 12.94
C VAL A 250 -15.25 -16.78 12.35
N TRP A 251 -16.20 -16.48 11.49
CA TRP A 251 -16.35 -15.19 10.84
C TRP A 251 -17.54 -14.44 11.41
N SER A 252 -17.36 -13.15 11.69
CA SER A 252 -18.43 -12.25 12.14
C SER A 252 -18.40 -10.98 11.30
N PRO A 253 -19.55 -10.39 10.94
CA PRO A 253 -19.55 -9.09 10.32
C PRO A 253 -19.09 -8.02 11.32
N ASP A 254 -18.26 -7.08 10.87
CA ASP A 254 -17.98 -5.85 11.62
C ASP A 254 -19.16 -4.88 11.53
N ALA A 255 -19.06 -3.72 12.19
CA ALA A 255 -20.09 -2.68 12.17
C ALA A 255 -20.41 -2.13 10.77
N ALA A 256 -19.56 -2.39 9.77
CA ALA A 256 -19.74 -2.01 8.37
C ALA A 256 -20.18 -3.19 7.49
N GLY A 257 -20.45 -4.36 8.08
CA GLY A 257 -20.86 -5.58 7.36
C GLY A 257 -19.72 -6.33 6.68
N ASN A 258 -18.45 -5.98 6.97
CA ASN A 258 -17.31 -6.73 6.44
C ASN A 258 -16.99 -7.93 7.32
N PRO A 259 -16.53 -9.05 6.74
CA PRO A 259 -16.14 -10.22 7.52
C PRO A 259 -14.90 -9.93 8.36
N CYS A 260 -15.06 -10.01 9.67
CA CYS A 260 -13.96 -10.01 10.63
C CYS A 260 -13.67 -11.44 11.08
N LEU A 261 -12.40 -11.79 11.10
CA LEU A 261 -11.94 -13.05 11.66
C LEU A 261 -11.98 -12.95 13.18
N LEU A 262 -12.82 -13.76 13.81
CA LEU A 262 -12.71 -13.99 15.24
C LEU A 262 -11.52 -14.91 15.49
N SER A 263 -10.66 -14.56 16.46
CA SER A 263 -9.55 -15.41 16.88
C SER A 263 -10.03 -16.84 17.15
N LYS A 264 -9.21 -17.84 16.81
CA LYS A 264 -9.51 -19.25 17.19
C LYS A 264 -9.92 -19.28 18.66
N THR A 265 -11.10 -19.74 18.93
CA THR A 265 -11.46 -20.14 20.28
C THR A 265 -10.46 -21.20 20.70
N PRO A 266 -9.69 -21.05 21.80
CA PRO A 266 -8.85 -22.14 22.26
C PRO A 266 -9.75 -23.35 22.47
N SER A 267 -9.40 -24.46 21.83
CA SER A 267 -10.03 -25.76 22.10
C SER A 267 -10.01 -25.94 23.61
N GLN A 268 -11.17 -25.96 24.21
CA GLN A 268 -11.33 -26.48 25.56
C GLN A 268 -11.08 -27.99 25.42
N ASP A 269 -9.83 -28.40 25.59
CA ASP A 269 -9.50 -29.76 25.95
C ASP A 269 -10.06 -30.02 27.34
N LEU A 270 -11.19 -30.70 27.38
CA LEU A 270 -11.67 -31.43 28.55
C LEU A 270 -11.04 -32.81 28.57
#